data_ececde31c4eabec119728d7b30d1376e
#
_entry.id   ececde31c4eabec119728d7b30d1376e
#
_cell.length_a   1.000
_cell.length_b   1.000
_cell.length_c   1.000
_cell.angle_alpha   90.00
_cell.angle_beta   90.00
_cell.angle_gamma   90.00
#
_symmetry.space_group_name_H-M   'P 1'
#
loop_
_entity.id
_entity.type
_entity.pdbx_description
1 polymer ?
#
loop_
_entity_poly.entity_id
_entity_poly.type
_entity_poly.pdbx_seq_one_letter_code
_entity_poly.pdbx_strand_id
1 'polypeptide(L)'
;MSMTTTIPDPFAPVTLGPVTLRNRIIKAATSEGRSPKGLVTDDLIDFHLDFIRGGAGMTTVAYCCVSPEGASAPGQILMSEKSLPGLKRLTDAIHAEGGAISAQLGHAGMVASKKITGVTSMGPSKFVNPSSMEYCRAIRREEIAMVIEQFGAAARIAVEAGFDAVELHFGHNYLPSSFLSPLLNRRKDEYGGSIENRSRFVREIAQRVRAEVGDKIAVIAKISMDDGLPGSIWLNDSIRTAQLLDEDRNLDAIELTQGSSIIRQMYLFRGDVPVSDFAAVVKEPMKTGVRLFGKFALGSFPYKDLYMLDAARQFVPAMKHTKLILLGGINNREHIDTGMREGFDFVAMGRGLLREPDLVNRIREDSTVTSRCIHCNKCMYTVYGRTHCVMEPNSHHGALPEADSPYAADRERLLPLSSVG
;
A
#
# COMPACT_ATOMS: atom_id res chain seq x y z
N MET A 1 0.27 -14.80 40.16
CA MET A 1 1.57 -14.34 39.68
C MET A 1 1.30 -13.64 38.35
N SER A 2 1.37 -12.30 38.34
CA SER A 2 1.29 -11.52 37.10
C SER A 2 2.56 -11.80 36.31
N MET A 3 2.46 -12.54 35.19
CA MET A 3 3.53 -12.59 34.22
C MET A 3 3.69 -11.18 33.66
N THR A 4 4.73 -10.46 34.06
CA THR A 4 5.21 -9.29 33.35
C THR A 4 5.66 -9.75 31.98
N THR A 5 4.77 -9.72 30.99
CA THR A 5 5.15 -9.91 29.60
C THR A 5 6.09 -8.77 29.25
N THR A 6 7.37 -9.07 29.11
CA THR A 6 8.38 -8.13 28.62
C THR A 6 7.96 -7.66 27.22
N ILE A 7 7.79 -6.35 27.06
CA ILE A 7 7.49 -5.73 25.77
C ILE A 7 8.65 -6.05 24.81
N PRO A 8 8.41 -6.60 23.61
CA PRO A 8 9.48 -6.84 22.65
C PRO A 8 10.22 -5.54 22.30
N ASP A 9 11.56 -5.57 22.29
CA ASP A 9 12.33 -4.44 21.81
C ASP A 9 12.07 -4.24 20.30
N PRO A 10 11.57 -3.08 19.88
CA PRO A 10 11.26 -2.82 18.46
C PRO A 10 12.51 -2.76 17.57
N PHE A 11 13.69 -2.58 18.17
CA PHE A 11 14.97 -2.52 17.43
C PHE A 11 15.74 -3.86 17.43
N ALA A 12 15.24 -4.87 18.15
CA ALA A 12 15.84 -6.21 18.10
C ALA A 12 15.46 -6.94 16.79
N PRO A 13 16.35 -7.80 16.28
CA PRO A 13 16.05 -8.66 15.14
C PRO A 13 14.82 -9.53 15.38
N VAL A 14 14.05 -9.76 14.31
CA VAL A 14 12.78 -10.51 14.36
C VAL A 14 12.54 -11.28 13.06
N THR A 15 11.94 -12.47 13.13
CA THR A 15 11.57 -13.25 11.94
C THR A 15 10.22 -12.82 11.39
N LEU A 16 10.12 -12.80 10.06
CA LEU A 16 8.89 -12.65 9.28
C LEU A 16 8.86 -13.79 8.25
N GLY A 17 8.07 -14.85 8.51
CA GLY A 17 8.18 -16.08 7.73
C GLY A 17 9.64 -16.60 7.71
N PRO A 18 10.22 -16.86 6.53
CA PRO A 18 11.60 -17.34 6.40
C PRO A 18 12.66 -16.24 6.57
N VAL A 19 12.28 -14.97 6.68
CA VAL A 19 13.21 -13.82 6.65
C VAL A 19 13.46 -13.29 8.05
N THR A 20 14.70 -12.91 8.34
CA THR A 20 15.06 -12.18 9.56
C THR A 20 15.26 -10.71 9.26
N LEU A 21 14.38 -9.87 9.81
CA LEU A 21 14.51 -8.42 9.75
C LEU A 21 15.39 -7.91 10.87
N ARG A 22 16.21 -6.88 10.63
CA ARG A 22 17.09 -6.27 11.64
C ARG A 22 16.34 -5.54 12.76
N ASN A 23 15.07 -5.20 12.55
CA ASN A 23 14.16 -4.61 13.53
C ASN A 23 12.68 -4.76 13.08
N ARG A 24 11.73 -4.30 13.93
CA ARG A 24 10.28 -4.45 13.72
C ARG A 24 9.63 -3.29 12.96
N ILE A 25 10.41 -2.38 12.36
CA ILE A 25 9.91 -1.15 11.74
C ILE A 25 9.99 -1.27 10.23
N ILE A 26 8.82 -1.17 9.57
CA ILE A 26 8.64 -1.34 8.13
C ILE A 26 8.29 0.03 7.52
N LYS A 27 8.94 0.41 6.42
CA LYS A 27 8.46 1.50 5.58
C LYS A 27 7.25 1.01 4.80
N ALA A 28 6.08 1.52 5.14
CA ALA A 28 4.81 1.16 4.51
C ALA A 28 4.81 1.45 3.00
N ALA A 29 4.09 0.63 2.23
CA ALA A 29 3.85 0.87 0.82
C ALA A 29 3.26 2.28 0.58
N THR A 30 3.84 3.00 -0.36
CA THR A 30 3.34 4.29 -0.86
C THR A 30 3.54 4.32 -2.36
N SER A 31 2.54 4.70 -3.14
CA SER A 31 2.71 4.76 -4.61
C SER A 31 3.84 5.74 -4.95
N GLU A 32 4.93 5.27 -5.53
CA GLU A 32 6.16 6.08 -5.71
C GLU A 32 6.13 6.94 -6.99
N GLY A 33 5.51 6.42 -8.07
CA GLY A 33 5.45 7.12 -9.35
C GLY A 33 6.82 7.26 -10.04
N ARG A 34 7.79 6.37 -9.73
CA ARG A 34 9.21 6.47 -10.13
C ARG A 34 9.64 5.43 -11.17
N SER A 35 8.69 4.71 -11.75
CA SER A 35 8.96 3.59 -12.68
C SER A 35 8.34 3.84 -14.06
N PRO A 36 8.87 4.79 -14.84
CA PRO A 36 8.40 5.04 -16.20
C PRO A 36 8.49 3.76 -17.04
N LYS A 37 7.45 3.53 -17.87
CA LYS A 37 7.32 2.29 -18.69
C LYS A 37 7.28 0.99 -17.88
N GLY A 38 6.98 1.08 -16.57
CA GLY A 38 6.93 -0.07 -15.67
C GLY A 38 8.30 -0.62 -15.27
N LEU A 39 9.38 0.16 -15.44
CA LEU A 39 10.76 -0.26 -15.20
C LEU A 39 11.37 0.46 -13.99
N VAL A 40 12.27 -0.21 -13.30
CA VAL A 40 13.03 0.35 -12.18
C VAL A 40 14.03 1.40 -12.70
N THR A 41 14.11 2.52 -12.00
CA THR A 41 15.08 3.61 -12.22
C THR A 41 16.05 3.71 -11.04
N ASP A 42 17.17 4.41 -11.24
CA ASP A 42 18.10 4.72 -10.13
C ASP A 42 17.41 5.61 -9.08
N ASP A 43 16.55 6.52 -9.51
CA ASP A 43 15.72 7.33 -8.60
C ASP A 43 14.81 6.49 -7.67
N LEU A 44 14.27 5.38 -8.15
CA LEU A 44 13.51 4.45 -7.30
C LEU A 44 14.44 3.70 -6.33
N ILE A 45 15.63 3.31 -6.79
CA ILE A 45 16.62 2.64 -5.94
C ILE A 45 17.04 3.57 -4.80
N ASP A 46 17.43 4.80 -5.12
CA ASP A 46 17.84 5.81 -4.13
C ASP A 46 16.73 6.10 -3.12
N PHE A 47 15.49 6.22 -3.60
CA PHE A 47 14.33 6.42 -2.74
C PHE A 47 14.18 5.32 -1.68
N HIS A 48 14.36 4.06 -2.02
CA HIS A 48 14.28 2.96 -1.07
C HIS A 48 15.52 2.83 -0.19
N LEU A 49 16.70 3.11 -0.73
CA LEU A 49 17.97 3.14 0.03
C LEU A 49 17.91 4.12 1.18
N ASP A 50 17.34 5.30 1.00
CA ASP A 50 17.26 6.31 2.06
C ASP A 50 16.50 5.82 3.30
N PHE A 51 15.42 5.06 3.12
CA PHE A 51 14.68 4.48 4.27
C PHE A 51 15.48 3.38 4.97
N ILE A 52 16.20 2.57 4.22
CA ILE A 52 17.05 1.51 4.80
C ILE A 52 18.24 2.12 5.54
N ARG A 53 18.95 3.06 4.93
CA ARG A 53 20.02 3.84 5.60
C ARG A 53 19.49 4.61 6.80
N GLY A 54 18.24 5.07 6.71
CA GLY A 54 17.51 5.75 7.78
C GLY A 54 17.03 4.85 8.92
N GLY A 55 17.29 3.53 8.85
CA GLY A 55 17.06 2.61 9.94
C GLY A 55 15.87 1.67 9.83
N ALA A 56 15.02 1.78 8.81
CA ALA A 56 13.91 0.84 8.62
C ALA A 56 14.42 -0.59 8.40
N GLY A 57 13.80 -1.58 9.03
CA GLY A 57 14.15 -2.99 8.88
C GLY A 57 13.79 -3.55 7.50
N MET A 58 12.69 -3.09 6.94
CA MET A 58 12.22 -3.46 5.60
C MET A 58 11.59 -2.25 4.92
N THR A 59 11.75 -2.15 3.59
CA THR A 59 11.02 -1.20 2.75
C THR A 59 10.07 -1.91 1.81
N THR A 60 8.88 -1.33 1.55
CA THR A 60 7.90 -1.91 0.62
C THR A 60 7.78 -1.06 -0.63
N VAL A 61 8.12 -1.65 -1.77
CA VAL A 61 8.00 -1.04 -3.11
C VAL A 61 6.53 -1.04 -3.52
N ALA A 62 6.01 0.08 -3.94
CA ALA A 62 4.63 0.23 -4.33
C ALA A 62 4.44 1.24 -5.47
N TYR A 63 3.71 0.91 -6.44
CA TYR A 63 2.81 -0.21 -6.52
C TYR A 63 3.29 -1.13 -7.64
N CYS A 64 3.30 -2.44 -7.42
CA CYS A 64 3.72 -3.43 -8.42
C CYS A 64 2.48 -4.06 -9.05
N CYS A 65 2.19 -3.68 -10.32
CA CYS A 65 1.05 -4.23 -11.05
C CYS A 65 1.32 -5.68 -11.44
N VAL A 66 0.36 -6.57 -11.21
CA VAL A 66 0.43 -7.98 -11.65
C VAL A 66 0.12 -8.13 -13.13
N SER A 67 -0.50 -7.10 -13.74
CA SER A 67 -0.82 -7.04 -15.17
C SER A 67 -0.96 -5.58 -15.64
N PRO A 68 -0.84 -5.30 -16.96
CA PRO A 68 -0.97 -3.93 -17.47
C PRO A 68 -2.31 -3.26 -17.15
N GLU A 69 -3.42 -4.02 -17.21
CA GLU A 69 -4.76 -3.53 -16.87
C GLU A 69 -4.96 -3.31 -15.38
N GLY A 70 -4.06 -3.83 -14.55
CA GLY A 70 -4.03 -3.66 -13.11
C GLY A 70 -3.39 -2.36 -12.62
N ALA A 71 -2.88 -1.49 -13.49
CA ALA A 71 -2.27 -0.23 -13.11
C ALA A 71 -3.32 0.80 -12.63
N SER A 72 -3.00 1.57 -11.58
CA SER A 72 -3.84 2.66 -11.07
C SER A 72 -3.30 4.05 -11.40
N ALA A 73 -1.99 4.17 -11.70
CA ALA A 73 -1.32 5.42 -12.03
C ALA A 73 -0.15 5.17 -13.02
N PRO A 74 0.31 6.19 -13.74
CA PRO A 74 1.56 6.11 -14.50
C PRO A 74 2.76 5.88 -13.56
N GLY A 75 3.85 5.35 -14.12
CA GLY A 75 5.10 5.17 -13.37
C GLY A 75 5.07 4.10 -12.28
N GLN A 76 4.14 3.16 -12.34
CA GLN A 76 4.09 1.97 -11.49
C GLN A 76 4.86 0.82 -12.14
N ILE A 77 5.49 -0.04 -11.33
CA ILE A 77 6.20 -1.22 -11.82
C ILE A 77 5.20 -2.24 -12.39
N LEU A 78 5.53 -2.82 -13.54
CA LEU A 78 4.86 -4.02 -14.03
C LEU A 78 5.74 -5.24 -13.73
N MET A 79 5.23 -6.18 -12.93
CA MET A 79 5.93 -7.42 -12.60
C MET A 79 6.00 -8.32 -13.83
N SER A 80 7.14 -8.31 -14.52
CA SER A 80 7.36 -9.00 -15.78
C SER A 80 8.84 -9.33 -15.97
N GLU A 81 9.15 -10.26 -16.88
CA GLU A 81 10.53 -10.59 -17.27
C GLU A 81 11.33 -9.34 -17.70
N LYS A 82 10.66 -8.37 -18.32
CA LYS A 82 11.29 -7.12 -18.76
C LYS A 82 11.76 -6.24 -17.60
N SER A 83 11.05 -6.26 -16.47
CA SER A 83 11.42 -5.49 -15.28
C SER A 83 12.45 -6.21 -14.39
N LEU A 84 12.62 -7.52 -14.55
CA LEU A 84 13.46 -8.36 -13.72
C LEU A 84 14.91 -7.85 -13.53
N PRO A 85 15.66 -7.42 -14.57
CA PRO A 85 17.02 -6.91 -14.36
C PRO A 85 17.09 -5.68 -13.46
N GLY A 86 16.13 -4.76 -13.62
CA GLY A 86 16.03 -3.57 -12.77
C GLY A 86 15.61 -3.91 -11.34
N LEU A 87 14.69 -4.86 -11.16
CA LEU A 87 14.27 -5.33 -9.85
C LEU A 87 15.43 -5.98 -9.09
N LYS A 88 16.28 -6.78 -9.75
CA LYS A 88 17.50 -7.34 -9.15
C LYS A 88 18.46 -6.26 -8.68
N ARG A 89 18.72 -5.24 -9.48
CA ARG A 89 19.54 -4.10 -9.05
C ARG A 89 19.00 -3.41 -7.80
N LEU A 90 17.67 -3.27 -7.71
CA LEU A 90 17.00 -2.68 -6.54
C LEU A 90 17.19 -3.55 -5.30
N THR A 91 16.91 -4.85 -5.38
CA THR A 91 17.04 -5.76 -4.24
C THR A 91 18.49 -5.90 -3.79
N ASP A 92 19.44 -6.06 -4.73
CA ASP A 92 20.87 -6.12 -4.44
C ASP A 92 21.37 -4.87 -3.69
N ALA A 93 20.91 -3.67 -4.12
CA ALA A 93 21.27 -2.41 -3.47
C ALA A 93 20.75 -2.34 -2.02
N ILE A 94 19.51 -2.79 -1.78
CA ILE A 94 18.90 -2.82 -0.44
C ILE A 94 19.62 -3.83 0.46
N HIS A 95 19.93 -5.02 -0.07
CA HIS A 95 20.66 -6.05 0.69
C HIS A 95 22.10 -5.62 1.05
N ALA A 96 22.76 -4.87 0.16
CA ALA A 96 24.09 -4.32 0.44
C ALA A 96 24.11 -3.38 1.67
N GLU A 97 22.97 -2.74 2.00
CA GLU A 97 22.80 -1.90 3.20
C GLU A 97 22.20 -2.69 4.40
N GLY A 98 22.13 -4.01 4.31
CA GLY A 98 21.62 -4.88 5.38
C GLY A 98 20.12 -4.71 5.65
N GLY A 99 19.35 -4.19 4.68
CA GLY A 99 17.91 -4.06 4.75
C GLY A 99 17.19 -5.22 4.08
N ALA A 100 15.88 -5.35 4.33
CA ALA A 100 14.97 -6.23 3.61
C ALA A 100 14.03 -5.43 2.70
N ILE A 101 13.48 -6.08 1.68
CA ILE A 101 12.62 -5.42 0.70
C ILE A 101 11.40 -6.28 0.33
N SER A 102 10.22 -5.66 0.30
CA SER A 102 8.96 -6.27 -0.10
C SER A 102 8.41 -5.64 -1.38
N ALA A 103 7.76 -6.43 -2.23
CA ALA A 103 7.00 -5.93 -3.39
C ALA A 103 5.49 -5.95 -3.08
N GLN A 104 4.82 -4.79 -3.11
CA GLN A 104 3.35 -4.75 -3.01
C GLN A 104 2.72 -5.12 -4.34
N LEU A 105 2.20 -6.34 -4.43
CA LEU A 105 1.50 -6.88 -5.60
C LEU A 105 0.03 -6.50 -5.59
N GLY A 106 -0.48 -6.01 -6.71
CA GLY A 106 -1.88 -5.67 -6.79
C GLY A 106 -2.45 -5.53 -8.20
N HIS A 107 -3.78 -5.41 -8.24
CA HIS A 107 -4.57 -5.14 -9.44
C HIS A 107 -5.60 -4.06 -9.09
N ALA A 108 -5.51 -2.90 -9.75
CA ALA A 108 -6.32 -1.73 -9.40
C ALA A 108 -7.83 -1.91 -9.60
N GLY A 109 -8.24 -2.78 -10.52
CA GLY A 109 -9.66 -3.07 -10.73
C GLY A 109 -10.46 -1.82 -11.06
N MET A 110 -11.46 -1.52 -10.23
CA MET A 110 -12.33 -0.35 -10.42
C MET A 110 -11.68 1.00 -10.09
N VAL A 111 -10.48 0.99 -9.48
CA VAL A 111 -9.67 2.20 -9.27
C VAL A 111 -8.89 2.56 -10.53
N ALA A 112 -8.66 1.60 -11.43
CA ALA A 112 -8.00 1.82 -12.72
C ALA A 112 -8.81 2.76 -13.62
N SER A 113 -8.11 3.60 -14.38
CA SER A 113 -8.72 4.45 -15.41
C SER A 113 -8.39 3.93 -16.81
N LYS A 114 -9.37 3.96 -17.71
CA LYS A 114 -9.17 3.61 -19.14
C LYS A 114 -8.12 4.51 -19.80
N LYS A 115 -7.95 5.75 -19.33
CA LYS A 115 -6.93 6.67 -19.83
C LYS A 115 -5.51 6.17 -19.54
N ILE A 116 -5.33 5.39 -18.46
CA ILE A 116 -4.03 4.85 -18.04
C ILE A 116 -3.80 3.47 -18.66
N THR A 117 -4.79 2.58 -18.55
CA THR A 117 -4.64 1.17 -18.94
C THR A 117 -5.03 0.87 -20.38
N GLY A 118 -5.74 1.78 -21.06
CA GLY A 118 -6.30 1.57 -22.40
C GLY A 118 -7.57 0.71 -22.44
N VAL A 119 -7.95 0.06 -21.33
CA VAL A 119 -9.09 -0.85 -21.24
C VAL A 119 -10.12 -0.40 -20.21
N THR A 120 -11.37 -0.86 -20.36
CA THR A 120 -12.42 -0.60 -19.37
C THR A 120 -12.09 -1.31 -18.06
N SER A 121 -12.10 -0.57 -16.96
CA SER A 121 -11.88 -1.10 -15.62
C SER A 121 -12.87 -2.21 -15.26
N MET A 122 -12.47 -3.10 -14.35
CA MET A 122 -13.27 -4.24 -13.93
C MET A 122 -13.39 -4.31 -12.40
N GLY A 123 -14.49 -4.85 -11.93
CA GLY A 123 -14.77 -5.08 -10.52
C GLY A 123 -15.70 -6.26 -10.32
N PRO A 124 -16.07 -6.62 -9.08
CA PRO A 124 -16.96 -7.75 -8.84
C PRO A 124 -18.33 -7.57 -9.50
N SER A 125 -18.81 -6.33 -9.61
CA SER A 125 -20.09 -5.98 -10.23
C SER A 125 -19.96 -4.69 -11.04
N LYS A 126 -20.95 -4.42 -11.91
CA LYS A 126 -21.05 -3.16 -12.64
C LYS A 126 -21.14 -1.98 -11.67
N PHE A 127 -20.35 -0.95 -11.91
CA PHE A 127 -20.23 0.22 -11.04
C PHE A 127 -19.85 1.46 -11.86
N VAL A 128 -20.21 2.64 -11.40
CA VAL A 128 -19.69 3.91 -11.92
C VAL A 128 -18.79 4.48 -10.84
N ASN A 129 -17.50 4.63 -11.14
CA ASN A 129 -16.55 5.20 -10.18
C ASN A 129 -16.84 6.70 -10.00
N PRO A 130 -17.25 7.15 -8.80
CA PRO A 130 -17.65 8.54 -8.60
C PRO A 130 -16.49 9.53 -8.69
N SER A 131 -15.25 9.08 -8.50
CA SER A 131 -14.06 9.93 -8.59
C SER A 131 -13.62 10.19 -10.02
N SER A 132 -13.75 9.21 -10.92
CA SER A 132 -13.35 9.33 -12.34
C SER A 132 -14.54 9.47 -13.28
N MET A 133 -15.78 9.22 -12.81
CA MET A 133 -17.01 9.09 -13.61
C MET A 133 -16.90 8.00 -14.70
N GLU A 134 -15.94 7.10 -14.59
CA GLU A 134 -15.75 6.00 -15.51
C GLU A 134 -16.61 4.78 -15.15
N TYR A 135 -17.13 4.12 -16.19
CA TYR A 135 -17.85 2.85 -16.03
C TYR A 135 -16.89 1.71 -15.76
N CYS A 136 -17.21 0.92 -14.74
CA CYS A 136 -16.54 -0.32 -14.38
C CYS A 136 -17.44 -1.50 -14.74
N ARG A 137 -16.95 -2.45 -15.52
CA ARG A 137 -17.68 -3.67 -15.88
C ARG A 137 -17.55 -4.74 -14.80
N ALA A 138 -18.50 -5.67 -14.76
CA ALA A 138 -18.35 -6.87 -13.95
C ALA A 138 -17.27 -7.79 -14.57
N ILE A 139 -16.36 -8.29 -13.73
CA ILE A 139 -15.37 -9.31 -14.10
C ILE A 139 -16.05 -10.65 -14.31
N ARG A 140 -15.65 -11.39 -15.35
CA ARG A 140 -16.13 -12.74 -15.63
C ARG A 140 -15.39 -13.78 -14.79
N ARG A 141 -15.95 -14.96 -14.67
CA ARG A 141 -15.36 -16.05 -13.86
C ARG A 141 -13.98 -16.47 -14.37
N GLU A 142 -13.83 -16.59 -15.67
CA GLU A 142 -12.56 -16.95 -16.33
C GLU A 142 -11.48 -15.88 -16.08
N GLU A 143 -11.89 -14.61 -15.99
CA GLU A 143 -10.98 -13.50 -15.69
C GLU A 143 -10.56 -13.50 -14.22
N ILE A 144 -11.41 -13.97 -13.30
CA ILE A 144 -11.03 -14.16 -11.88
C ILE A 144 -9.87 -15.16 -11.80
N ALA A 145 -10.00 -16.33 -12.45
CA ALA A 145 -8.95 -17.33 -12.50
C ALA A 145 -7.66 -16.78 -13.14
N MET A 146 -7.79 -16.01 -14.23
CA MET A 146 -6.65 -15.36 -14.88
C MET A 146 -5.93 -14.39 -13.94
N VAL A 147 -6.64 -13.56 -13.19
CA VAL A 147 -6.03 -12.63 -12.24
C VAL A 147 -5.32 -13.38 -11.10
N ILE A 148 -5.87 -14.48 -10.61
CA ILE A 148 -5.20 -15.32 -9.60
C ILE A 148 -3.84 -15.81 -10.14
N GLU A 149 -3.79 -16.30 -11.39
CA GLU A 149 -2.54 -16.72 -12.02
C GLU A 149 -1.56 -15.55 -12.24
N GLN A 150 -2.05 -14.35 -12.55
CA GLN A 150 -1.23 -13.14 -12.67
C GLN A 150 -0.54 -12.79 -11.34
N PHE A 151 -1.23 -12.94 -10.19
CA PHE A 151 -0.61 -12.78 -8.87
C PHE A 151 0.48 -13.82 -8.62
N GLY A 152 0.25 -15.10 -8.96
CA GLY A 152 1.28 -16.14 -8.88
C GLY A 152 2.49 -15.84 -9.75
N ALA A 153 2.28 -15.46 -11.01
CA ALA A 153 3.37 -15.08 -11.91
C ALA A 153 4.17 -13.88 -11.41
N ALA A 154 3.49 -12.85 -10.87
CA ALA A 154 4.14 -11.69 -10.28
C ALA A 154 4.97 -12.06 -9.04
N ALA A 155 4.47 -12.98 -8.20
CA ALA A 155 5.21 -13.49 -7.05
C ALA A 155 6.46 -14.29 -7.45
N ARG A 156 6.41 -15.06 -8.55
CA ARG A 156 7.59 -15.72 -9.13
C ARG A 156 8.66 -14.70 -9.52
N ILE A 157 8.27 -13.62 -10.24
CA ILE A 157 9.19 -12.54 -10.58
C ILE A 157 9.81 -11.91 -9.34
N ALA A 158 9.04 -11.74 -8.25
CA ALA A 158 9.57 -11.21 -7.00
C ALA A 158 10.65 -12.14 -6.38
N VAL A 159 10.40 -13.46 -6.37
CA VAL A 159 11.40 -14.45 -5.91
C VAL A 159 12.67 -14.39 -6.79
N GLU A 160 12.51 -14.40 -8.11
CA GLU A 160 13.62 -14.36 -9.05
C GLU A 160 14.42 -13.04 -8.98
N ALA A 161 13.75 -11.95 -8.62
CA ALA A 161 14.37 -10.65 -8.40
C ALA A 161 15.11 -10.53 -7.06
N GLY A 162 14.91 -11.46 -6.12
CA GLY A 162 15.55 -11.43 -4.81
C GLY A 162 14.79 -10.63 -3.76
N PHE A 163 13.48 -10.40 -3.91
CA PHE A 163 12.68 -9.82 -2.82
C PHE A 163 12.60 -10.75 -1.61
N ASP A 164 12.60 -10.18 -0.41
CA ASP A 164 12.45 -10.92 0.86
C ASP A 164 10.98 -11.20 1.19
N ALA A 165 10.06 -10.39 0.66
CA ALA A 165 8.63 -10.54 0.87
C ALA A 165 7.83 -10.06 -0.34
N VAL A 166 6.57 -10.53 -0.42
CA VAL A 166 5.52 -9.90 -1.20
C VAL A 166 4.40 -9.45 -0.29
N GLU A 167 3.83 -8.27 -0.55
CA GLU A 167 2.64 -7.75 0.12
C GLU A 167 1.46 -7.77 -0.84
N LEU A 168 0.46 -8.61 -0.56
CA LEU A 168 -0.77 -8.72 -1.35
C LEU A 168 -1.71 -7.57 -1.01
N HIS A 169 -2.01 -6.71 -1.98
CA HIS A 169 -2.84 -5.54 -1.74
C HIS A 169 -4.33 -5.87 -1.74
N PHE A 170 -4.87 -6.20 -0.56
CA PHE A 170 -6.27 -6.52 -0.30
C PHE A 170 -7.00 -5.38 0.42
N GLY A 171 -6.65 -4.13 0.09
CA GLY A 171 -7.23 -2.93 0.69
C GLY A 171 -7.73 -1.91 -0.34
N HIS A 172 -8.36 -0.84 0.17
CA HIS A 172 -8.66 0.42 -0.51
C HIS A 172 -9.59 0.31 -1.73
N ASN A 173 -10.43 -0.74 -1.81
CA ASN A 173 -11.30 -1.07 -2.94
C ASN A 173 -10.57 -1.33 -4.28
N TYR A 174 -9.31 -1.73 -4.23
CA TYR A 174 -8.63 -2.36 -5.37
C TYR A 174 -9.32 -3.68 -5.73
N LEU A 175 -9.00 -4.29 -6.86
CA LEU A 175 -9.77 -5.45 -7.35
C LEU A 175 -9.98 -6.52 -6.27
N PRO A 176 -8.95 -7.03 -5.55
CA PRO A 176 -9.18 -8.05 -4.55
C PRO A 176 -10.11 -7.59 -3.41
N SER A 177 -9.86 -6.42 -2.83
CA SER A 177 -10.65 -5.90 -1.71
C SER A 177 -12.06 -5.46 -2.12
N SER A 178 -12.29 -5.11 -3.38
CA SER A 178 -13.64 -4.79 -3.86
C SER A 178 -14.60 -5.98 -3.78
N PHE A 179 -14.08 -7.21 -3.81
CA PHE A 179 -14.89 -8.41 -3.61
C PHE A 179 -15.37 -8.54 -2.16
N LEU A 180 -14.61 -8.04 -1.19
CA LEU A 180 -14.98 -8.09 0.23
C LEU A 180 -16.17 -7.18 0.56
N SER A 181 -16.33 -6.06 -0.17
CA SER A 181 -17.35 -5.04 0.06
C SER A 181 -18.74 -5.48 -0.42
N PRO A 182 -19.76 -5.60 0.45
CA PRO A 182 -21.13 -5.88 -0.01
C PRO A 182 -21.72 -4.75 -0.86
N LEU A 183 -21.25 -3.50 -0.71
CA LEU A 183 -21.64 -2.36 -1.54
C LEU A 183 -21.20 -2.55 -3.00
N LEU A 184 -19.99 -3.04 -3.22
CA LEU A 184 -19.34 -3.17 -4.52
C LEU A 184 -19.57 -4.55 -5.14
N ASN A 185 -19.68 -5.59 -4.30
CA ASN A 185 -19.87 -6.97 -4.71
C ASN A 185 -21.33 -7.41 -4.53
N ARG A 186 -22.09 -7.34 -5.63
CA ARG A 186 -23.50 -7.76 -5.71
C ARG A 186 -23.66 -9.09 -6.47
N ARG A 187 -22.61 -9.89 -6.55
CA ARG A 187 -22.60 -11.21 -7.20
C ARG A 187 -23.52 -12.18 -6.48
N LYS A 188 -24.04 -13.15 -7.23
CA LYS A 188 -24.93 -14.21 -6.73
C LYS A 188 -24.27 -15.62 -6.85
N ASP A 189 -23.02 -15.67 -7.35
CA ASP A 189 -22.22 -16.88 -7.45
C ASP A 189 -21.35 -17.09 -6.18
N GLU A 190 -20.44 -18.04 -6.23
CA GLU A 190 -19.55 -18.42 -5.13
C GLU A 190 -18.56 -17.34 -4.68
N TYR A 191 -18.49 -16.21 -5.38
CA TYR A 191 -17.67 -15.04 -5.02
C TYR A 191 -18.50 -13.91 -4.41
N GLY A 192 -19.80 -14.11 -4.15
CA GLY A 192 -20.70 -13.07 -3.62
C GLY A 192 -21.61 -13.57 -2.51
N GLY A 193 -22.30 -12.65 -1.83
CA GLY A 193 -23.22 -12.97 -0.73
C GLY A 193 -22.53 -12.97 0.64
N SER A 194 -22.33 -14.15 1.26
CA SER A 194 -21.70 -14.27 2.58
C SER A 194 -20.24 -13.81 2.59
N ILE A 195 -19.69 -13.53 3.77
CA ILE A 195 -18.29 -13.10 3.88
C ILE A 195 -17.33 -14.22 3.46
N GLU A 196 -17.68 -15.48 3.68
CA GLU A 196 -16.91 -16.64 3.24
C GLU A 196 -16.79 -16.66 1.70
N ASN A 197 -17.87 -16.36 1.00
CA ASN A 197 -17.88 -16.25 -0.46
C ASN A 197 -17.14 -14.98 -0.94
N ARG A 198 -17.41 -13.82 -0.32
CA ARG A 198 -16.74 -12.57 -0.68
C ARG A 198 -15.23 -12.62 -0.45
N SER A 199 -14.77 -13.37 0.55
CA SER A 199 -13.33 -13.55 0.85
C SER A 199 -12.66 -14.63 -0.02
N ARG A 200 -13.41 -15.42 -0.78
CA ARG A 200 -12.88 -16.51 -1.62
C ARG A 200 -11.75 -16.03 -2.54
N PHE A 201 -11.95 -14.93 -3.23
CA PHE A 201 -10.98 -14.41 -4.21
C PHE A 201 -9.63 -14.04 -3.55
N VAL A 202 -9.64 -13.34 -2.41
CA VAL A 202 -8.40 -13.00 -1.69
C VAL A 202 -7.70 -14.24 -1.12
N ARG A 203 -8.47 -15.26 -0.69
CA ARG A 203 -7.94 -16.53 -0.20
C ARG A 203 -7.29 -17.35 -1.31
N GLU A 204 -7.93 -17.43 -2.48
CA GLU A 204 -7.39 -18.11 -3.67
C GLU A 204 -6.12 -17.43 -4.19
N ILE A 205 -6.05 -16.08 -4.17
CA ILE A 205 -4.82 -15.34 -4.49
C ILE A 205 -3.71 -15.69 -3.48
N ALA A 206 -3.99 -15.65 -2.17
CA ALA A 206 -3.00 -15.96 -1.15
C ALA A 206 -2.48 -17.39 -1.30
N GLN A 207 -3.37 -18.36 -1.53
CA GLN A 207 -3.03 -19.76 -1.78
C GLN A 207 -2.16 -19.92 -3.02
N ARG A 208 -2.52 -19.25 -4.13
CA ARG A 208 -1.75 -19.34 -5.39
C ARG A 208 -0.36 -18.74 -5.24
N VAL A 209 -0.26 -17.59 -4.55
CA VAL A 209 1.03 -16.95 -4.27
C VAL A 209 1.89 -17.83 -3.36
N ARG A 210 1.35 -18.36 -2.26
CA ARG A 210 2.10 -19.27 -1.37
C ARG A 210 2.57 -20.53 -2.13
N ALA A 211 1.73 -21.12 -2.99
CA ALA A 211 2.11 -22.26 -3.81
C ALA A 211 3.28 -21.93 -4.75
N GLU A 212 3.38 -20.69 -5.23
CA GLU A 212 4.46 -20.25 -6.12
C GLU A 212 5.77 -19.98 -5.36
N VAL A 213 5.69 -19.29 -4.22
CA VAL A 213 6.90 -18.84 -3.52
C VAL A 213 7.42 -19.89 -2.52
N GLY A 214 6.57 -20.80 -2.04
CA GLY A 214 6.92 -21.76 -0.97
C GLY A 214 7.41 -21.02 0.28
N ASP A 215 8.52 -21.48 0.83
CA ASP A 215 9.20 -20.90 2.00
C ASP A 215 10.42 -20.06 1.61
N LYS A 216 10.49 -19.55 0.37
CA LYS A 216 11.63 -18.76 -0.10
C LYS A 216 11.56 -17.32 0.39
N ILE A 217 10.37 -16.73 0.43
CA ILE A 217 10.10 -15.35 0.84
C ILE A 217 8.84 -15.27 1.70
N ALA A 218 8.70 -14.20 2.47
CA ALA A 218 7.50 -13.96 3.26
C ALA A 218 6.31 -13.52 2.39
N VAL A 219 5.09 -13.90 2.81
CA VAL A 219 3.83 -13.46 2.19
C VAL A 219 3.03 -12.65 3.20
N ILE A 220 2.88 -11.37 2.92
CA ILE A 220 2.12 -10.42 3.71
C ILE A 220 0.81 -10.11 2.97
N ALA A 221 -0.28 -9.84 3.67
CA ALA A 221 -1.48 -9.23 3.09
C ALA A 221 -1.76 -7.88 3.76
N LYS A 222 -2.03 -6.84 2.96
CA LYS A 222 -2.56 -5.56 3.47
C LYS A 222 -4.08 -5.57 3.34
N ILE A 223 -4.81 -5.50 4.47
CA ILE A 223 -6.26 -5.63 4.52
C ILE A 223 -6.89 -4.35 5.08
N SER A 224 -7.92 -3.82 4.41
CA SER A 224 -8.74 -2.73 5.00
C SER A 224 -9.61 -3.28 6.13
N MET A 225 -9.48 -2.71 7.33
CA MET A 225 -10.32 -3.00 8.48
C MET A 225 -11.77 -2.53 8.26
N ASP A 226 -11.91 -1.40 7.60
CA ASP A 226 -13.16 -0.84 7.09
C ASP A 226 -12.87 0.14 5.94
N ASP A 227 -13.87 0.39 5.11
CA ASP A 227 -13.76 1.31 3.96
C ASP A 227 -14.20 2.75 4.29
N GLY A 228 -14.73 2.99 5.49
CA GLY A 228 -15.30 4.28 5.88
C GLY A 228 -16.59 4.66 5.13
N LEU A 229 -17.27 3.68 4.51
CA LEU A 229 -18.45 3.87 3.66
C LEU A 229 -19.64 3.04 4.16
N PRO A 230 -20.82 3.64 4.34
CA PRO A 230 -22.02 2.90 4.69
C PRO A 230 -22.32 1.79 3.65
N GLY A 231 -22.60 0.59 4.15
CA GLY A 231 -22.91 -0.58 3.31
C GLY A 231 -21.69 -1.25 2.67
N SER A 232 -20.46 -0.76 2.92
CA SER A 232 -19.23 -1.41 2.51
C SER A 232 -18.74 -2.40 3.57
N ILE A 233 -17.48 -2.84 3.49
CA ILE A 233 -16.89 -3.70 4.50
C ILE A 233 -16.71 -2.94 5.81
N TRP A 234 -17.02 -3.58 6.92
CA TRP A 234 -16.82 -3.10 8.28
C TRP A 234 -16.02 -4.10 9.10
N LEU A 235 -15.60 -3.67 10.27
CA LEU A 235 -14.67 -4.36 11.15
C LEU A 235 -14.98 -5.85 11.37
N ASN A 236 -16.24 -6.22 11.61
CA ASN A 236 -16.62 -7.62 11.82
C ASN A 236 -16.36 -8.50 10.58
N ASP A 237 -16.71 -8.01 9.38
CA ASP A 237 -16.44 -8.71 8.12
C ASP A 237 -14.94 -8.82 7.86
N SER A 238 -14.19 -7.77 8.17
CA SER A 238 -12.75 -7.73 8.01
C SER A 238 -12.02 -8.67 8.97
N ILE A 239 -12.44 -8.70 10.25
CA ILE A 239 -11.92 -9.68 11.23
C ILE A 239 -12.22 -11.10 10.76
N ARG A 240 -13.44 -11.39 10.28
CA ARG A 240 -13.76 -12.71 9.75
C ARG A 240 -12.92 -13.08 8.54
N THR A 241 -12.68 -12.14 7.63
CA THR A 241 -11.76 -12.33 6.49
C THR A 241 -10.34 -12.66 6.96
N ALA A 242 -9.83 -11.93 7.95
CA ALA A 242 -8.50 -12.17 8.51
C ALA A 242 -8.42 -13.56 9.18
N GLN A 243 -9.46 -13.98 9.91
CA GLN A 243 -9.55 -15.32 10.49
C GLN A 243 -9.49 -16.43 9.42
N LEU A 244 -10.25 -16.26 8.32
CA LEU A 244 -10.23 -17.22 7.22
C LEU A 244 -8.85 -17.32 6.56
N LEU A 245 -8.16 -16.21 6.40
CA LEU A 245 -6.78 -16.16 5.89
C LEU A 245 -5.78 -16.79 6.88
N ASP A 246 -5.97 -16.58 8.19
CA ASP A 246 -5.16 -17.19 9.25
C ASP A 246 -5.35 -18.71 9.29
N GLU A 247 -6.61 -19.19 9.16
CA GLU A 247 -6.98 -20.60 9.09
C GLU A 247 -6.35 -21.31 7.88
N ASP A 248 -6.25 -20.62 6.73
CA ASP A 248 -5.65 -21.14 5.49
C ASP A 248 -4.12 -21.28 5.53
N ARG A 249 -3.42 -20.64 6.46
CA ARG A 249 -1.95 -20.72 6.65
C ARG A 249 -1.11 -20.29 5.43
N ASN A 250 -1.64 -19.45 4.56
CA ASN A 250 -0.94 -18.97 3.38
C ASN A 250 -0.19 -17.64 3.57
N LEU A 251 -0.35 -17.00 4.74
CA LEU A 251 0.26 -15.70 5.08
C LEU A 251 1.20 -15.81 6.29
N ASP A 252 2.26 -15.02 6.28
CA ASP A 252 3.17 -14.84 7.41
C ASP A 252 2.76 -13.64 8.27
N ALA A 253 2.18 -12.59 7.64
CA ALA A 253 1.67 -11.43 8.36
C ALA A 253 0.49 -10.75 7.65
N ILE A 254 -0.27 -9.97 8.42
CA ILE A 254 -1.33 -9.07 7.94
C ILE A 254 -1.01 -7.66 8.38
N GLU A 255 -0.89 -6.72 7.43
CA GLU A 255 -0.83 -5.29 7.69
C GLU A 255 -2.25 -4.70 7.64
N LEU A 256 -2.64 -4.06 8.74
CA LEU A 256 -3.98 -3.52 8.92
C LEU A 256 -4.05 -2.06 8.45
N THR A 257 -4.91 -1.79 7.47
CA THR A 257 -5.18 -0.46 6.94
C THR A 257 -6.67 -0.13 6.98
N GLN A 258 -7.08 1.02 6.44
CA GLN A 258 -8.49 1.41 6.34
C GLN A 258 -8.73 2.29 5.12
N GLY A 259 -10.00 2.47 4.73
CA GLY A 259 -10.42 3.46 3.76
C GLY A 259 -10.49 2.97 2.33
N SER A 260 -10.86 3.88 1.45
CA SER A 260 -11.18 3.64 0.05
C SER A 260 -10.42 4.61 -0.86
N SER A 261 -9.92 4.11 -1.99
CA SER A 261 -9.34 4.94 -3.06
C SER A 261 -10.41 5.51 -4.00
N ILE A 262 -11.67 5.11 -3.85
CA ILE A 262 -12.77 5.51 -4.74
C ILE A 262 -13.49 6.74 -4.17
N ILE A 263 -13.76 6.75 -2.86
CA ILE A 263 -14.56 7.78 -2.18
C ILE A 263 -13.93 8.06 -0.81
N ARG A 264 -14.00 9.33 -0.34
CA ARG A 264 -13.56 9.75 0.99
C ARG A 264 -12.12 9.37 1.31
N GLN A 265 -11.21 9.62 0.38
CA GLN A 265 -9.79 9.27 0.50
C GLN A 265 -9.15 9.78 1.80
N MET A 266 -9.63 10.90 2.37
CA MET A 266 -9.13 11.42 3.64
C MET A 266 -9.40 10.52 4.84
N TYR A 267 -10.30 9.54 4.73
CA TYR A 267 -10.51 8.55 5.78
C TYR A 267 -9.27 7.66 5.98
N LEU A 268 -8.61 7.31 4.87
CA LEU A 268 -7.34 6.57 4.89
C LEU A 268 -6.21 7.41 5.52
N PHE A 269 -6.09 8.68 5.10
CA PHE A 269 -4.92 9.49 5.43
C PHE A 269 -5.03 10.24 6.74
N ARG A 270 -6.22 10.69 7.13
CA ARG A 270 -6.47 11.56 8.26
C ARG A 270 -5.58 12.82 8.28
N GLY A 271 -6.12 13.97 8.59
CA GLY A 271 -5.43 15.26 8.60
C GLY A 271 -6.11 16.30 7.72
N ASP A 272 -5.35 17.28 7.24
CA ASP A 272 -5.88 18.35 6.40
C ASP A 272 -6.43 17.82 5.08
N VAL A 273 -7.43 18.53 4.54
CA VAL A 273 -8.01 18.24 3.23
C VAL A 273 -7.48 19.25 2.22
N PRO A 274 -6.49 18.88 1.41
CA PRO A 274 -5.76 19.80 0.54
C PRO A 274 -6.49 20.03 -0.79
N VAL A 275 -7.67 20.66 -0.73
CA VAL A 275 -8.60 20.86 -1.86
C VAL A 275 -7.96 21.69 -2.98
N SER A 276 -7.21 22.76 -2.64
CA SER A 276 -6.56 23.64 -3.63
C SER A 276 -5.51 22.89 -4.45
N ASP A 277 -4.72 22.09 -3.75
CA ASP A 277 -3.64 21.33 -4.35
C ASP A 277 -4.22 20.18 -5.21
N PHE A 278 -5.27 19.51 -4.74
CA PHE A 278 -5.97 18.49 -5.55
C PHE A 278 -6.62 19.11 -6.80
N ALA A 279 -7.23 20.30 -6.67
CA ALA A 279 -7.77 21.03 -7.82
C ALA A 279 -6.69 21.46 -8.82
N ALA A 280 -5.43 21.62 -8.39
CA ALA A 280 -4.33 21.99 -9.29
C ALA A 280 -3.91 20.85 -10.23
N VAL A 281 -4.11 19.60 -9.83
CA VAL A 281 -3.69 18.41 -10.61
C VAL A 281 -4.80 17.79 -11.47
N VAL A 282 -6.01 18.36 -11.46
CA VAL A 282 -7.14 17.92 -12.30
C VAL A 282 -7.54 18.97 -13.32
N LYS A 283 -8.06 18.54 -14.47
CA LYS A 283 -8.54 19.41 -15.56
C LYS A 283 -10.00 19.83 -15.37
N GLU A 284 -10.42 20.91 -16.06
CA GLU A 284 -11.83 21.28 -16.14
C GLU A 284 -12.64 20.18 -16.86
N PRO A 285 -13.93 19.98 -16.50
CA PRO A 285 -14.71 20.68 -15.46
C PRO A 285 -14.48 20.15 -14.04
N MET A 286 -13.69 19.10 -13.86
CA MET A 286 -13.44 18.46 -12.56
C MET A 286 -12.75 19.42 -11.58
N LYS A 287 -11.84 20.27 -12.05
CA LYS A 287 -11.16 21.28 -11.25
C LYS A 287 -12.13 22.22 -10.51
N THR A 288 -13.14 22.75 -11.23
CA THR A 288 -14.20 23.56 -10.62
C THR A 288 -15.04 22.72 -9.64
N GLY A 289 -15.40 21.49 -9.99
CA GLY A 289 -16.12 20.59 -9.10
C GLY A 289 -15.35 20.31 -7.80
N VAL A 290 -14.04 20.05 -7.88
CA VAL A 290 -13.18 19.84 -6.71
C VAL A 290 -13.12 21.09 -5.83
N ARG A 291 -13.00 22.28 -6.42
CA ARG A 291 -12.99 23.55 -5.65
C ARG A 291 -14.27 23.77 -4.87
N LEU A 292 -15.42 23.46 -5.46
CA LEU A 292 -16.73 23.69 -4.84
C LEU A 292 -17.12 22.58 -3.84
N PHE A 293 -16.86 21.33 -4.18
CA PHE A 293 -17.35 20.16 -3.45
C PHE A 293 -16.24 19.26 -2.89
N GLY A 294 -14.96 19.56 -3.12
CA GLY A 294 -13.83 18.68 -2.81
C GLY A 294 -13.74 18.31 -1.34
N LYS A 295 -13.99 19.25 -0.43
CA LYS A 295 -13.98 18.96 1.01
C LYS A 295 -15.06 17.93 1.40
N PHE A 296 -16.22 18.00 0.78
CA PHE A 296 -17.30 17.03 0.97
C PHE A 296 -16.97 15.66 0.34
N ALA A 297 -16.48 15.67 -0.91
CA ALA A 297 -16.16 14.46 -1.66
C ALA A 297 -14.98 13.68 -1.09
N LEU A 298 -13.91 14.39 -0.71
CA LEU A 298 -12.72 13.79 -0.08
C LEU A 298 -12.97 13.37 1.38
N GLY A 299 -13.96 14.00 2.05
CA GLY A 299 -14.22 13.85 3.46
C GLY A 299 -13.26 14.68 4.31
N SER A 300 -13.62 14.91 5.57
CA SER A 300 -12.77 15.61 6.54
C SER A 300 -12.65 14.76 7.79
N PHE A 301 -11.45 14.28 8.06
CA PHE A 301 -11.16 13.39 9.17
C PHE A 301 -9.92 13.91 9.90
N PRO A 302 -10.09 14.57 11.06
CA PRO A 302 -8.97 15.12 11.83
C PRO A 302 -7.92 14.05 12.13
N TYR A 303 -6.66 14.48 12.09
CA TYR A 303 -5.57 13.61 12.52
C TYR A 303 -5.64 13.34 14.03
N LYS A 304 -5.30 12.13 14.40
CA LYS A 304 -5.07 11.67 15.78
C LYS A 304 -3.91 10.69 15.73
N ASP A 305 -3.04 10.73 16.70
CA ASP A 305 -1.99 9.72 16.83
C ASP A 305 -2.60 8.33 16.97
N LEU A 306 -1.93 7.33 16.37
CA LEU A 306 -2.37 5.93 16.40
C LEU A 306 -3.84 5.74 15.96
N TYR A 307 -4.32 6.51 14.99
CA TYR A 307 -5.74 6.59 14.62
C TYR A 307 -6.34 5.27 14.11
N MET A 308 -5.53 4.27 13.80
CA MET A 308 -5.97 2.92 13.41
C MET A 308 -5.97 1.93 14.59
N LEU A 309 -5.32 2.26 15.71
CA LEU A 309 -5.08 1.33 16.81
C LEU A 309 -6.38 0.77 17.42
N ASP A 310 -7.40 1.60 17.63
CA ASP A 310 -8.64 1.16 18.29
C ASP A 310 -9.39 0.08 17.49
N ALA A 311 -9.32 0.14 16.15
CA ALA A 311 -9.84 -0.90 15.28
C ALA A 311 -8.87 -2.09 15.18
N ALA A 312 -7.58 -1.81 15.00
CA ALA A 312 -6.54 -2.81 14.78
C ALA A 312 -6.37 -3.77 15.97
N ARG A 313 -6.47 -3.28 17.21
CA ARG A 313 -6.33 -4.12 18.44
C ARG A 313 -7.35 -5.25 18.51
N GLN A 314 -8.50 -5.13 17.84
CA GLN A 314 -9.53 -6.17 17.81
C GLN A 314 -9.13 -7.40 16.98
N PHE A 315 -8.13 -7.27 16.12
CA PHE A 315 -7.58 -8.37 15.34
C PHE A 315 -6.63 -9.24 16.18
N VAL A 316 -5.96 -8.68 17.19
CA VAL A 316 -4.96 -9.40 18.00
C VAL A 316 -5.52 -10.71 18.59
N PRO A 317 -6.66 -10.71 19.32
CA PRO A 317 -7.22 -11.95 19.86
C PRO A 317 -7.83 -12.86 18.78
N ALA A 318 -8.01 -12.38 17.55
CA ALA A 318 -8.63 -13.13 16.47
C ALA A 318 -7.60 -13.96 15.65
N MET A 319 -6.31 -13.64 15.73
CA MET A 319 -5.24 -14.35 15.01
C MET A 319 -4.60 -15.41 15.88
N LYS A 320 -4.24 -16.55 15.28
CA LYS A 320 -3.60 -17.68 15.95
C LYS A 320 -2.20 -17.98 15.42
N HIS A 321 -1.94 -17.65 14.17
CA HIS A 321 -0.76 -18.06 13.43
C HIS A 321 -0.08 -16.94 12.69
N THR A 322 -0.88 -16.03 12.13
CA THR A 322 -0.42 -14.93 11.29
C THR A 322 -0.05 -13.73 12.14
N LYS A 323 1.13 -13.18 11.95
CA LYS A 323 1.62 -11.98 12.63
C LYS A 323 0.84 -10.74 12.19
N LEU A 324 0.82 -9.71 13.05
CA LEU A 324 0.12 -8.46 12.78
C LEU A 324 1.08 -7.29 12.68
N ILE A 325 0.83 -6.42 11.70
CA ILE A 325 1.56 -5.17 11.45
C ILE A 325 0.61 -4.01 11.68
N LEU A 326 0.92 -3.16 12.67
CA LEU A 326 0.17 -1.94 12.95
C LEU A 326 0.59 -0.82 12.01
N LEU A 327 -0.39 -0.15 11.40
CA LEU A 327 -0.20 1.05 10.58
C LEU A 327 -1.04 2.21 11.15
N GLY A 328 -0.65 3.44 10.86
CA GLY A 328 -1.48 4.63 11.05
C GLY A 328 -1.15 5.48 12.28
N GLY A 329 -0.55 6.64 12.04
CA GLY A 329 -0.26 7.64 13.08
C GLY A 329 0.91 7.29 14.00
N ILE A 330 1.89 6.53 13.53
CA ILE A 330 3.09 6.16 14.28
C ILE A 330 4.18 7.18 13.96
N ASN A 331 4.58 7.98 14.97
CA ASN A 331 5.44 9.14 14.77
C ASN A 331 6.65 9.23 15.73
N ASN A 332 6.70 8.41 16.78
CA ASN A 332 7.73 8.46 17.81
C ASN A 332 7.89 7.09 18.49
N ARG A 333 8.83 7.02 19.45
CA ARG A 333 9.14 5.80 20.20
C ARG A 333 7.94 5.27 20.97
N GLU A 334 7.19 6.13 21.67
CA GLU A 334 6.03 5.73 22.48
C GLU A 334 4.93 5.08 21.62
N HIS A 335 4.72 5.56 20.38
CA HIS A 335 3.75 4.95 19.47
C HIS A 335 4.19 3.55 19.02
N ILE A 336 5.50 3.35 18.79
CA ILE A 336 6.06 2.04 18.45
C ILE A 336 5.89 1.08 19.62
N ASP A 337 6.32 1.49 20.83
CA ASP A 337 6.21 0.70 22.05
C ASP A 337 4.75 0.37 22.38
N THR A 338 3.83 1.30 22.11
CA THR A 338 2.38 1.05 22.24
C THR A 338 1.93 -0.07 21.32
N GLY A 339 2.35 -0.08 20.05
CA GLY A 339 2.08 -1.20 19.15
C GLY A 339 2.57 -2.55 19.70
N MET A 340 3.78 -2.57 20.23
CA MET A 340 4.34 -3.79 20.85
C MET A 340 3.55 -4.23 22.08
N ARG A 341 3.16 -3.29 22.97
CA ARG A 341 2.33 -3.58 24.16
C ARG A 341 0.95 -4.13 23.82
N GLU A 342 0.36 -3.66 22.75
CA GLU A 342 -0.96 -4.10 22.25
C GLU A 342 -0.91 -5.45 21.53
N GLY A 343 0.27 -6.06 21.36
CA GLY A 343 0.45 -7.40 20.80
C GLY A 343 0.71 -7.44 19.30
N PHE A 344 1.08 -6.32 18.69
CA PHE A 344 1.53 -6.31 17.29
C PHE A 344 2.98 -6.79 17.19
N ASP A 345 3.30 -7.51 16.12
CA ASP A 345 4.65 -8.02 15.87
C ASP A 345 5.55 -6.96 15.21
N PHE A 346 4.94 -6.08 14.40
CA PHE A 346 5.60 -5.05 13.63
C PHE A 346 4.79 -3.76 13.61
N VAL A 347 5.46 -2.67 13.27
CA VAL A 347 4.83 -1.39 12.93
C VAL A 347 5.24 -0.94 11.54
N ALA A 348 4.28 -0.33 10.81
CA ALA A 348 4.55 0.24 9.49
C ALA A 348 4.37 1.76 9.53
N MET A 349 5.35 2.50 8.96
CA MET A 349 5.39 3.95 8.94
C MET A 349 5.36 4.47 7.49
N GLY A 350 4.49 5.43 7.21
CA GLY A 350 4.33 6.02 5.86
C GLY A 350 4.83 7.46 5.82
N ARG A 351 3.94 8.44 6.01
CA ARG A 351 4.19 9.87 5.81
C ARG A 351 5.32 10.46 6.67
N GLY A 352 5.51 9.94 7.89
CA GLY A 352 6.64 10.32 8.74
C GLY A 352 7.96 10.05 8.04
N LEU A 353 8.15 8.81 7.56
CA LEU A 353 9.36 8.43 6.81
C LEU A 353 9.47 9.13 5.46
N LEU A 354 8.35 9.41 4.79
CA LEU A 354 8.39 10.17 3.53
C LEU A 354 8.96 11.60 3.73
N ARG A 355 8.74 12.20 4.90
CA ARG A 355 9.31 13.49 5.26
C ARG A 355 10.73 13.38 5.79
N GLU A 356 11.00 12.37 6.60
CA GLU A 356 12.24 12.16 7.36
C GLU A 356 12.67 10.71 7.19
N PRO A 357 13.38 10.34 6.11
CA PRO A 357 13.81 8.97 5.88
C PRO A 357 14.66 8.40 7.02
N ASP A 358 15.40 9.25 7.73
CA ASP A 358 16.29 8.94 8.87
C ASP A 358 15.57 8.83 10.24
N LEU A 359 14.26 9.02 10.28
CA LEU A 359 13.47 9.10 11.52
C LEU A 359 13.69 7.87 12.43
N VAL A 360 13.81 6.67 11.86
CA VAL A 360 13.97 5.44 12.64
C VAL A 360 15.28 5.42 13.42
N ASN A 361 16.39 5.81 12.78
CA ASN A 361 17.68 5.95 13.46
C ASN A 361 17.61 7.00 14.57
N ARG A 362 17.03 8.16 14.30
CA ARG A 362 16.88 9.24 15.28
C ARG A 362 16.04 8.81 16.49
N ILE A 363 14.94 8.08 16.28
CA ILE A 363 14.12 7.53 17.38
C ILE A 363 14.91 6.48 18.18
N ARG A 364 15.79 5.71 17.54
CA ARG A 364 16.61 4.72 18.20
C ARG A 364 17.68 5.39 19.09
N GLU A 365 18.27 6.48 18.62
CA GLU A 365 19.32 7.23 19.33
C GLU A 365 18.74 8.10 20.44
N ASP A 366 17.58 8.71 20.22
CA ASP A 366 16.87 9.57 21.17
C ASP A 366 15.36 9.27 21.15
N SER A 367 14.89 8.64 22.22
CA SER A 367 13.48 8.25 22.38
C SER A 367 12.51 9.43 22.48
N THR A 368 12.99 10.66 22.63
CA THR A 368 12.17 11.88 22.69
C THR A 368 11.86 12.43 21.30
N VAL A 369 12.51 11.93 20.25
CA VAL A 369 12.30 12.35 18.88
C VAL A 369 10.87 12.01 18.42
N THR A 370 10.20 13.03 17.86
CA THR A 370 8.90 12.90 17.20
C THR A 370 9.03 13.37 15.76
N SER A 371 8.33 12.71 14.83
CA SER A 371 8.29 13.11 13.43
C SER A 371 7.78 14.53 13.24
N ARG A 372 8.43 15.29 12.36
CA ARG A 372 8.03 16.63 11.94
C ARG A 372 6.86 16.64 10.94
N CYS A 373 6.31 15.47 10.57
CA CYS A 373 5.17 15.39 9.65
C CYS A 373 3.94 16.07 10.26
N ILE A 374 3.45 17.13 9.64
CA ILE A 374 2.30 17.92 10.10
C ILE A 374 0.95 17.42 9.58
N HIS A 375 0.92 16.27 8.91
CA HIS A 375 -0.29 15.62 8.37
C HIS A 375 -1.14 16.50 7.44
N CYS A 376 -0.49 17.41 6.70
CA CYS A 376 -1.14 18.31 5.72
C CYS A 376 -1.67 17.58 4.48
N ASN A 377 -1.32 16.30 4.29
CA ASN A 377 -1.72 15.44 3.17
C ASN A 377 -1.36 15.95 1.77
N LYS A 378 -0.53 16.99 1.66
CA LYS A 378 -0.11 17.54 0.36
C LYS A 378 0.72 16.53 -0.46
N CYS A 379 1.36 15.55 0.14
CA CYS A 379 2.03 14.44 -0.57
C CYS A 379 1.06 13.53 -1.34
N MET A 380 -0.25 13.56 -1.09
CA MET A 380 -1.22 12.72 -1.80
C MET A 380 -1.28 12.94 -3.31
N TYR A 381 -1.16 14.18 -3.78
CA TYR A 381 -1.24 14.41 -5.22
C TYR A 381 0.08 14.22 -5.93
N THR A 382 1.16 14.16 -5.19
CA THR A 382 2.45 13.83 -5.79
C THR A 382 2.52 12.37 -6.29
N VAL A 383 1.53 11.52 -5.92
CA VAL A 383 1.41 10.14 -6.41
C VAL A 383 1.14 10.02 -7.93
N TYR A 384 0.62 11.07 -8.55
CA TYR A 384 0.42 11.11 -10.01
C TYR A 384 1.70 11.45 -10.78
N GLY A 385 2.76 11.75 -10.08
CA GLY A 385 4.10 11.99 -10.57
C GLY A 385 5.09 11.26 -9.67
N ARG A 386 6.01 12.00 -9.09
CA ARG A 386 7.06 11.50 -8.19
C ARG A 386 6.67 11.78 -6.74
N THR A 387 6.30 10.75 -5.99
CA THR A 387 5.86 10.90 -4.59
C THR A 387 6.97 11.44 -3.70
N HIS A 388 6.67 12.53 -2.98
CA HIS A 388 7.58 13.20 -2.06
C HIS A 388 6.83 14.02 -1.00
N CYS A 389 7.53 14.43 0.06
CA CYS A 389 7.01 15.40 1.01
C CYS A 389 7.23 16.83 0.46
N VAL A 390 6.14 17.56 0.20
CA VAL A 390 6.22 18.95 -0.32
C VAL A 390 6.82 19.95 0.67
N MET A 391 6.97 19.56 1.95
CA MET A 391 7.60 20.41 2.98
C MET A 391 9.13 20.28 2.98
N GLU A 392 9.69 19.37 2.19
CA GLU A 392 11.13 19.13 2.03
C GLU A 392 11.50 19.16 0.54
N PRO A 393 11.34 20.31 -0.13
CA PRO A 393 11.49 20.39 -1.59
C PRO A 393 12.93 20.17 -2.08
N ASN A 394 13.93 20.31 -1.20
CA ASN A 394 15.35 20.13 -1.52
C ASN A 394 15.86 18.70 -1.21
N SER A 395 15.01 17.79 -0.73
CA SER A 395 15.39 16.39 -0.62
C SER A 395 15.54 15.77 -2.02
N HIS A 396 16.41 14.76 -2.17
CA HIS A 396 16.52 13.96 -3.41
C HIS A 396 15.17 13.54 -3.97
N HIS A 397 14.17 13.51 -3.12
CA HIS A 397 12.80 13.07 -3.42
C HIS A 397 11.87 14.22 -3.78
N GLY A 398 12.28 15.49 -3.58
CA GLY A 398 11.37 16.65 -3.67
C GLY A 398 11.22 17.27 -5.05
N ALA A 399 12.21 17.16 -5.91
CA ALA A 399 12.19 17.80 -7.22
C ALA A 399 11.87 16.82 -8.35
N LEU A 400 11.09 17.28 -9.34
CA LEU A 400 11.08 16.64 -10.65
C LEU A 400 12.50 16.69 -11.24
N PRO A 401 12.92 15.70 -12.03
CA PRO A 401 14.22 15.75 -12.70
C PRO A 401 14.41 17.09 -13.43
N GLU A 402 15.52 17.76 -13.21
CA GLU A 402 15.89 18.93 -13.98
C GLU A 402 16.08 18.58 -15.46
N ALA A 403 16.07 19.60 -16.36
CA ALA A 403 16.17 19.37 -17.80
C ALA A 403 17.42 18.57 -18.20
N ASP A 404 18.50 18.67 -17.42
CA ASP A 404 19.77 17.98 -17.67
C ASP A 404 19.90 16.63 -16.91
N SER A 405 18.89 16.22 -16.17
CA SER A 405 18.85 14.91 -15.51
C SER A 405 18.76 13.77 -16.52
N PRO A 406 19.39 12.59 -16.27
CA PRO A 406 19.16 11.41 -17.08
C PRO A 406 17.67 10.98 -17.12
N TYR A 407 16.85 11.51 -16.22
CA TYR A 407 15.39 11.33 -16.17
C TYR A 407 14.62 12.45 -16.89
N ALA A 408 15.27 13.42 -17.53
CA ALA A 408 14.60 14.54 -18.19
C ALA A 408 13.61 14.08 -19.27
N ALA A 409 13.93 13.03 -20.00
CA ALA A 409 13.05 12.41 -20.99
C ALA A 409 11.76 11.83 -20.42
N ASP A 410 11.74 11.52 -19.13
CA ASP A 410 10.57 10.99 -18.42
C ASP A 410 9.77 12.08 -17.67
N ARG A 411 10.24 13.34 -17.71
CA ARG A 411 9.63 14.46 -16.99
C ARG A 411 8.16 14.66 -17.36
N GLU A 412 7.83 14.67 -18.64
CA GLU A 412 6.46 14.84 -19.14
C GLU A 412 5.54 13.70 -18.66
N ARG A 413 6.11 12.53 -18.46
CA ARG A 413 5.42 11.32 -18.02
C ARG A 413 5.25 11.26 -16.49
N LEU A 414 6.16 11.91 -15.75
CA LEU A 414 6.14 12.02 -14.30
C LEU A 414 5.34 13.24 -13.82
N LEU A 415 5.07 14.20 -14.72
CA LEU A 415 4.23 15.35 -14.42
C LEU A 415 2.77 14.90 -14.25
N PRO A 416 2.00 15.56 -13.34
CA PRO A 416 0.56 15.39 -13.27
C PRO A 416 -0.07 15.61 -14.65
N LEU A 417 -1.12 14.85 -14.97
CA LEU A 417 -1.86 14.94 -16.25
C LEU A 417 -2.36 16.39 -16.55
N SER A 418 -2.38 17.27 -15.55
CA SER A 418 -2.73 18.68 -15.66
C SER A 418 -1.61 19.58 -16.20
N SER A 419 -0.36 19.14 -16.22
CA SER A 419 0.80 19.91 -16.67
C SER A 419 1.23 19.59 -18.11
N VAL A 420 0.62 18.59 -18.74
CA VAL A 420 0.76 18.29 -20.15
C VAL A 420 -0.40 19.00 -20.86
N GLY A 421 -0.16 20.25 -21.28
CA GLY A 421 -1.10 21.16 -21.93
C GLY A 421 -1.55 20.69 -23.31
#